data_8539dd61a0a1c377d57d5ebd27925000
#
_entry.id   8539dd61a0a1c377d57d5ebd27925000
#
_cell.length_a   1.000
_cell.length_b   1.000
_cell.length_c   1.000
_cell.angle_alpha   90.00
_cell.angle_beta   90.00
_cell.angle_gamma   90.00
#
_symmetry.space_group_name_H-M   'P 1'
#
loop_
_entity.id
_entity.type
_entity.pdbx_description
1 polymer ?
#
loop_
_entity_poly.entity_id
_entity_poly.type
_entity_poly.pdbx_seq_one_letter_code
_entity_poly.pdbx_strand_id
1 'polypeptide(L)'
;MAQLTPEKFKVIGFSQEEANRIDRPTISYWQDAWRRLKKNPVAMVSLVVLGLLVVLVIIGPYIRGYDFVAMNVVDKNKGSSAQYWFGTDNLGRDLFSRIWVGARASILIAIVATILKLVVGTLYGAAMAHFGGWVDDVLMRIIEVINSVPYLLVTILIMMVLGNNLFALLIALSITAWCNTARQTRGMIKQLKESEYVYAAEVLGAKRPGSS
;
A
#
# COMPACT_ATOMS: atom_id res chain seq x y z
N MET A 1 21.49 -34.60 46.60
CA MET A 1 21.94 -35.32 45.40
C MET A 1 20.76 -36.20 44.96
N ALA A 2 20.13 -35.88 43.84
CA ALA A 2 19.02 -36.69 43.34
C ALA A 2 19.60 -37.99 42.77
N GLN A 3 19.19 -39.14 43.34
CA GLN A 3 19.59 -40.46 42.86
C GLN A 3 18.95 -40.70 41.49
N LEU A 4 19.79 -40.84 40.47
CA LEU A 4 19.39 -41.22 39.14
C LEU A 4 19.12 -42.74 39.13
N THR A 5 17.85 -43.13 39.12
CA THR A 5 17.43 -44.53 38.98
C THR A 5 17.60 -45.02 37.56
N PRO A 6 17.98 -46.30 37.35
CA PRO A 6 18.21 -46.89 35.99
C PRO A 6 16.98 -46.77 35.06
N GLU A 7 15.80 -46.64 35.59
CA GLU A 7 14.56 -46.46 34.82
C GLU A 7 14.49 -45.16 34.05
N LYS A 8 15.28 -44.11 34.47
CA LYS A 8 15.35 -42.82 33.79
C LYS A 8 16.20 -42.87 32.50
N PHE A 9 16.93 -43.97 32.27
CA PHE A 9 17.74 -44.20 31.07
C PHE A 9 17.09 -45.18 30.10
N LYS A 10 15.79 -45.43 30.23
CA LYS A 10 15.06 -46.24 29.27
C LYS A 10 15.03 -45.51 27.93
N VAL A 11 15.60 -46.13 26.90
CA VAL A 11 15.56 -45.59 25.52
C VAL A 11 14.08 -45.51 25.14
N ILE A 12 13.58 -44.29 25.07
CA ILE A 12 12.23 -44.00 24.56
C ILE A 12 12.35 -44.18 23.05
N GLY A 13 11.81 -45.28 22.51
CA GLY A 13 11.85 -45.55 21.09
C GLY A 13 11.19 -44.39 20.32
N PHE A 14 11.82 -44.01 19.23
CA PHE A 14 11.31 -42.98 18.31
C PHE A 14 10.08 -43.58 17.58
N SER A 15 8.88 -43.10 17.87
CA SER A 15 7.69 -43.40 17.10
C SER A 15 7.62 -42.47 15.89
N GLN A 16 7.72 -43.02 14.67
CA GLN A 16 7.57 -42.25 13.45
C GLN A 16 6.21 -41.54 13.35
N GLU A 17 5.18 -42.09 13.97
CA GLU A 17 3.85 -41.50 14.03
C GLU A 17 3.83 -40.22 14.91
N GLU A 18 4.52 -40.21 16.05
CA GLU A 18 4.65 -39.00 16.91
C GLU A 18 5.52 -37.92 16.27
N ALA A 19 6.56 -38.30 15.54
CA ALA A 19 7.43 -37.36 14.84
C ALA A 19 6.71 -36.67 13.65
N ASN A 20 5.79 -37.37 13.01
CA ASN A 20 5.00 -36.82 11.88
C ASN A 20 3.73 -36.11 12.33
N ARG A 21 3.43 -36.12 13.63
CA ARG A 21 2.27 -35.43 14.17
C ARG A 21 2.55 -33.92 14.21
N ILE A 22 2.06 -33.21 13.21
CA ILE A 22 2.06 -31.75 13.21
C ILE A 22 0.97 -31.29 14.17
N ASP A 23 1.33 -31.09 15.45
CA ASP A 23 0.40 -30.63 16.51
C ASP A 23 0.01 -29.15 16.39
N ARG A 24 0.53 -28.44 15.39
CA ARG A 24 0.16 -27.04 15.16
C ARG A 24 -0.99 -26.98 14.15
N PRO A 25 -2.14 -26.38 14.56
CA PRO A 25 -3.22 -26.17 13.61
C PRO A 25 -2.69 -25.33 12.44
N THR A 26 -2.98 -25.74 11.21
CA THR A 26 -2.65 -24.99 9.99
C THR A 26 -3.41 -23.67 10.04
N ILE A 27 -2.72 -22.58 10.37
CA ILE A 27 -3.31 -21.24 10.43
C ILE A 27 -3.24 -20.68 9.01
N SER A 28 -4.38 -20.25 8.45
CA SER A 28 -4.41 -19.55 7.18
C SER A 28 -3.58 -18.26 7.26
N TYR A 29 -2.92 -17.88 6.14
CA TYR A 29 -2.15 -16.65 6.03
C TYR A 29 -2.90 -15.41 6.57
N TRP A 30 -4.18 -15.27 6.22
CA TRP A 30 -5.02 -14.16 6.66
C TRP A 30 -5.32 -14.17 8.17
N GLN A 31 -5.48 -15.36 8.74
CA GLN A 31 -5.67 -15.50 10.19
C GLN A 31 -4.41 -15.13 10.98
N ASP A 32 -3.23 -15.52 10.49
CA ASP A 32 -1.97 -15.15 11.13
C ASP A 32 -1.70 -13.64 10.99
N ALA A 33 -1.90 -13.07 9.80
CA ALA A 33 -1.79 -11.64 9.57
C ALA A 33 -2.71 -10.83 10.50
N TRP A 34 -3.98 -11.24 10.63
CA TRP A 34 -4.94 -10.58 11.53
C TRP A 34 -4.57 -10.74 13.00
N ARG A 35 -4.09 -11.91 13.39
CA ARG A 35 -3.60 -12.16 14.76
C ARG A 35 -2.40 -11.28 15.12
N ARG A 36 -1.46 -11.10 14.20
CA ARG A 36 -0.29 -10.22 14.37
C ARG A 36 -0.72 -8.75 14.43
N LEU A 37 -1.64 -8.33 13.55
CA LEU A 37 -2.17 -6.97 13.54
C LEU A 37 -2.83 -6.61 14.87
N LYS A 38 -3.67 -7.50 15.41
CA LYS A 38 -4.34 -7.29 16.72
C LYS A 38 -3.37 -7.15 17.89
N LYS A 39 -2.18 -7.73 17.80
CA LYS A 39 -1.15 -7.62 18.85
C LYS A 39 -0.45 -6.26 18.85
N ASN A 40 -0.56 -5.49 17.77
CA ASN A 40 0.04 -4.16 17.66
C ASN A 40 -1.02 -3.09 17.96
N PRO A 41 -1.01 -2.46 19.16
CA PRO A 41 -2.03 -1.48 19.55
C PRO A 41 -2.01 -0.24 18.65
N VAL A 42 -0.82 0.19 18.18
CA VAL A 42 -0.69 1.34 17.28
C VAL A 42 -1.38 1.04 15.95
N ALA A 43 -1.17 -0.14 15.38
CA ALA A 43 -1.81 -0.55 14.15
C ALA A 43 -3.34 -0.63 14.29
N MET A 44 -3.84 -1.11 15.44
CA MET A 44 -5.27 -1.17 15.72
C MET A 44 -5.90 0.22 15.84
N VAL A 45 -5.25 1.14 16.57
CA VAL A 45 -5.71 2.53 16.66
C VAL A 45 -5.73 3.18 15.28
N SER A 46 -4.66 3.02 14.49
CA SER A 46 -4.60 3.55 13.12
C SER A 46 -5.70 3.00 12.22
N LEU A 47 -6.01 1.71 12.35
CA LEU A 47 -7.10 1.07 11.59
C LEU A 47 -8.47 1.64 11.97
N VAL A 48 -8.71 1.87 13.26
CA VAL A 48 -9.96 2.49 13.74
C VAL A 48 -10.08 3.92 13.24
N VAL A 49 -9.02 4.73 13.35
CA VAL A 49 -9.01 6.11 12.86
C VAL A 49 -9.26 6.15 11.35
N LEU A 50 -8.60 5.28 10.58
CA LEU A 50 -8.82 5.17 9.14
C LEU A 50 -10.27 4.78 8.82
N GLY A 51 -10.82 3.81 9.54
CA GLY A 51 -12.22 3.41 9.39
C GLY A 51 -13.19 4.55 9.66
N LEU A 52 -12.98 5.31 10.74
CA LEU A 52 -13.78 6.50 11.05
C LEU A 52 -13.68 7.57 9.96
N LEU A 53 -12.48 7.82 9.43
CA LEU A 53 -12.29 8.77 8.33
C LEU A 53 -13.04 8.33 7.07
N VAL A 54 -12.98 7.05 6.70
CA VAL A 54 -13.73 6.51 5.56
C VAL A 54 -15.24 6.68 5.76
N VAL A 55 -15.75 6.39 6.94
CA VAL A 55 -17.16 6.58 7.29
C VAL A 55 -17.55 8.06 7.16
N LEU A 56 -16.73 8.97 7.71
CA LEU A 56 -16.96 10.41 7.63
C LEU A 56 -16.91 10.94 6.19
N VAL A 57 -16.04 10.41 5.34
CA VAL A 57 -15.96 10.75 3.92
C VAL A 57 -17.25 10.36 3.19
N ILE A 58 -17.87 9.24 3.57
CA ILE A 58 -19.14 8.78 2.97
C ILE A 58 -20.33 9.57 3.49
N ILE A 59 -20.41 9.78 4.80
CA ILE A 59 -21.58 10.34 5.47
C ILE A 59 -21.47 11.86 5.65
N GLY A 60 -20.25 12.37 5.83
CA GLY A 60 -19.96 13.75 6.21
C GLY A 60 -20.69 14.83 5.39
N PRO A 61 -20.71 14.76 4.05
CA PRO A 61 -21.43 15.74 3.24
C PRO A 61 -22.93 15.81 3.53
N TYR A 62 -23.51 14.73 4.02
CA TYR A 62 -24.96 14.64 4.27
C TYR A 62 -25.36 15.00 5.71
N ILE A 63 -24.41 15.03 6.66
CA ILE A 63 -24.69 15.28 8.09
C ILE A 63 -25.39 16.64 8.30
N ARG A 64 -24.96 17.65 7.55
CA ARG A 64 -25.48 19.02 7.70
C ARG A 64 -26.56 19.39 6.68
N GLY A 65 -26.74 18.59 5.63
CA GLY A 65 -27.73 18.85 4.58
C GLY A 65 -27.46 20.10 3.71
N TYR A 66 -26.28 20.71 3.86
CA TYR A 66 -25.89 21.83 3.00
C TYR A 66 -25.33 21.34 1.68
N ASP A 67 -25.76 21.96 0.59
CA ASP A 67 -25.15 21.75 -0.71
C ASP A 67 -23.72 22.39 -0.73
N PHE A 68 -22.71 21.61 -1.05
CA PHE A 68 -21.32 22.05 -1.10
C PHE A 68 -21.04 23.08 -2.22
N VAL A 69 -21.96 23.23 -3.17
CA VAL A 69 -21.88 24.19 -4.29
C VAL A 69 -22.68 25.46 -4.00
N ALA A 70 -23.71 25.36 -3.19
CA ALA A 70 -24.63 26.48 -2.93
C ALA A 70 -23.87 27.69 -2.35
N MET A 71 -23.96 28.81 -3.04
CA MET A 71 -23.34 30.08 -2.65
C MET A 71 -24.32 30.92 -1.88
N ASN A 72 -23.92 31.45 -0.72
CA ASN A 72 -24.69 32.40 0.05
C ASN A 72 -23.82 33.60 0.42
N VAL A 73 -23.90 34.65 -0.39
CA VAL A 73 -23.08 35.87 -0.23
C VAL A 73 -23.29 36.54 1.12
N VAL A 74 -24.46 36.38 1.75
CA VAL A 74 -24.77 36.92 3.08
C VAL A 74 -23.96 36.22 4.17
N ASP A 75 -23.63 34.98 3.96
CA ASP A 75 -22.87 34.15 4.91
C ASP A 75 -21.37 34.06 4.58
N LYS A 76 -20.85 35.02 3.82
CA LYS A 76 -19.43 35.08 3.43
C LYS A 76 -18.50 35.22 4.62
N ASN A 77 -17.45 34.40 4.67
CA ASN A 77 -16.37 34.43 5.67
C ASN A 77 -16.87 34.40 7.13
N LYS A 78 -17.99 33.74 7.40
CA LYS A 78 -18.45 33.51 8.76
C LYS A 78 -17.54 32.52 9.48
N GLY A 79 -17.22 32.81 10.73
CA GLY A 79 -16.49 31.91 11.62
C GLY A 79 -17.30 30.69 12.02
N SER A 80 -16.68 29.77 12.75
CA SER A 80 -17.31 28.58 13.31
C SER A 80 -18.51 28.97 14.18
N SER A 81 -19.64 28.30 13.94
CA SER A 81 -20.90 28.53 14.66
C SER A 81 -21.72 27.25 14.74
N ALA A 82 -22.82 27.27 15.53
CA ALA A 82 -23.76 26.15 15.56
C ALA A 82 -24.35 25.86 14.17
N GLN A 83 -24.48 26.89 13.33
CA GLN A 83 -25.00 26.78 11.96
C GLN A 83 -23.90 26.30 10.99
N TYR A 84 -22.66 26.77 11.11
CA TYR A 84 -21.53 26.43 10.25
C TYR A 84 -20.36 25.94 11.13
N TRP A 85 -20.20 24.63 11.30
CA TRP A 85 -19.25 24.06 12.25
C TRP A 85 -17.79 24.48 11.96
N PHE A 86 -17.42 24.57 10.70
CA PHE A 86 -16.08 25.02 10.28
C PHE A 86 -16.12 26.40 9.63
N GLY A 87 -17.27 27.10 9.75
CA GLY A 87 -17.46 28.39 9.09
C GLY A 87 -17.74 28.26 7.60
N THR A 88 -17.65 29.39 6.89
CA THR A 88 -17.92 29.50 5.46
C THR A 88 -16.72 30.10 4.73
N ASP A 89 -16.61 29.83 3.44
CA ASP A 89 -15.58 30.40 2.58
C ASP A 89 -15.94 31.81 2.07
N ASN A 90 -15.09 32.35 1.17
CA ASN A 90 -15.29 33.65 0.55
C ASN A 90 -16.51 33.76 -0.38
N LEU A 91 -17.20 32.65 -0.64
CA LEU A 91 -18.44 32.59 -1.40
C LEU A 91 -19.64 32.19 -0.53
N GLY A 92 -19.46 32.08 0.79
CA GLY A 92 -20.49 31.71 1.75
C GLY A 92 -20.87 30.22 1.72
N ARG A 93 -20.00 29.35 1.19
CA ARG A 93 -20.24 27.90 1.12
C ARG A 93 -19.78 27.22 2.40
N ASP A 94 -20.51 26.21 2.88
CA ASP A 94 -20.17 25.47 4.10
C ASP A 94 -18.84 24.71 3.97
N LEU A 95 -17.86 25.04 4.80
CA LEU A 95 -16.53 24.41 4.77
C LEU A 95 -16.56 22.95 5.22
N PHE A 96 -17.44 22.59 6.17
CA PHE A 96 -17.55 21.21 6.64
C PHE A 96 -17.95 20.26 5.49
N SER A 97 -19.02 20.58 4.78
CA SER A 97 -19.49 19.78 3.64
C SER A 97 -18.43 19.70 2.53
N ARG A 98 -17.74 20.80 2.25
CA ARG A 98 -16.69 20.88 1.23
C ARG A 98 -15.46 20.02 1.56
N ILE A 99 -15.04 19.97 2.83
CA ILE A 99 -13.93 19.12 3.26
C ILE A 99 -14.23 17.66 2.96
N TRP A 100 -15.42 17.18 3.29
CA TRP A 100 -15.76 15.78 3.07
C TRP A 100 -15.98 15.42 1.59
N VAL A 101 -16.52 16.33 0.80
CA VAL A 101 -16.59 16.15 -0.67
C VAL A 101 -15.19 16.13 -1.29
N GLY A 102 -14.32 17.06 -0.88
CA GLY A 102 -12.91 17.06 -1.29
C GLY A 102 -12.16 15.79 -0.88
N ALA A 103 -12.41 15.30 0.33
CA ALA A 103 -11.83 14.06 0.82
C ALA A 103 -12.25 12.82 -0.02
N ARG A 104 -13.48 12.77 -0.56
CA ARG A 104 -13.89 11.72 -1.52
C ARG A 104 -13.01 11.72 -2.76
N ALA A 105 -12.82 12.89 -3.36
CA ALA A 105 -11.96 13.02 -4.53
C ALA A 105 -10.52 12.58 -4.21
N SER A 106 -9.98 13.01 -3.07
CA SER A 106 -8.62 12.65 -2.61
C SER A 106 -8.45 11.15 -2.41
N ILE A 107 -9.41 10.48 -1.76
CA ILE A 107 -9.35 9.01 -1.54
C ILE A 107 -9.46 8.28 -2.89
N LEU A 108 -10.34 8.69 -3.78
CA LEU A 108 -10.47 8.08 -5.10
C LEU A 108 -9.16 8.20 -5.89
N ILE A 109 -8.57 9.39 -5.93
CA ILE A 109 -7.27 9.63 -6.56
C ILE A 109 -6.20 8.74 -5.94
N ALA A 110 -6.13 8.67 -4.61
CA ALA A 110 -5.13 7.88 -3.90
C ALA A 110 -5.25 6.38 -4.21
N ILE A 111 -6.47 5.84 -4.25
CA ILE A 111 -6.72 4.43 -4.57
C ILE A 111 -6.30 4.13 -6.02
N VAL A 112 -6.79 4.92 -6.98
CA VAL A 112 -6.51 4.70 -8.41
C VAL A 112 -5.02 4.84 -8.70
N ALA A 113 -4.38 5.91 -8.22
CA ALA A 113 -2.95 6.12 -8.39
C ALA A 113 -2.12 5.02 -7.73
N THR A 114 -2.54 4.51 -6.56
CA THR A 114 -1.85 3.40 -5.88
C THR A 114 -1.97 2.10 -6.66
N ILE A 115 -3.15 1.77 -7.19
CA ILE A 115 -3.35 0.56 -8.00
C ILE A 115 -2.49 0.64 -9.26
N LEU A 116 -2.51 1.75 -9.97
CA LEU A 116 -1.69 1.95 -11.17
C LEU A 116 -0.19 1.81 -10.85
N LYS A 117 0.27 2.48 -9.79
CA LYS A 117 1.65 2.39 -9.31
C LYS A 117 2.05 0.96 -8.96
N LEU A 118 1.20 0.21 -8.26
CA LEU A 118 1.48 -1.18 -7.87
C LEU A 118 1.54 -2.09 -9.10
N VAL A 119 0.54 -2.02 -9.97
CA VAL A 119 0.48 -2.90 -11.16
C VAL A 119 1.67 -2.63 -12.07
N VAL A 120 1.84 -1.39 -12.51
CA VAL A 120 2.91 -1.02 -13.45
C VAL A 120 4.28 -1.24 -12.82
N GLY A 121 4.49 -0.74 -11.59
CA GLY A 121 5.77 -0.85 -10.91
C GLY A 121 6.17 -2.29 -10.60
N THR A 122 5.22 -3.13 -10.14
CA THR A 122 5.51 -4.54 -9.85
C THR A 122 5.84 -5.31 -11.11
N LEU A 123 5.06 -5.16 -12.18
CA LEU A 123 5.32 -5.84 -13.46
C LEU A 123 6.66 -5.42 -14.06
N TYR A 124 6.94 -4.12 -14.05
CA TYR A 124 8.20 -3.58 -14.56
C TYR A 124 9.40 -4.06 -13.74
N GLY A 125 9.33 -3.96 -12.42
CA GLY A 125 10.40 -4.42 -11.53
C GLY A 125 10.60 -5.93 -11.57
N ALA A 126 9.52 -6.71 -11.74
CA ALA A 126 9.60 -8.15 -11.93
C ALA A 126 10.29 -8.50 -13.26
N ALA A 127 9.97 -7.79 -14.36
CA ALA A 127 10.64 -7.97 -15.64
C ALA A 127 12.14 -7.69 -15.53
N MET A 128 12.53 -6.58 -14.89
CA MET A 128 13.94 -6.25 -14.64
C MET A 128 14.66 -7.37 -13.91
N ALA A 129 14.07 -7.87 -12.82
CA ALA A 129 14.68 -8.91 -11.99
C ALA A 129 14.64 -10.30 -12.64
N HIS A 130 13.64 -10.56 -13.51
CA HIS A 130 13.50 -11.85 -14.19
C HIS A 130 14.52 -12.02 -15.30
N PHE A 131 14.56 -11.07 -16.23
CA PHE A 131 15.44 -11.14 -17.39
C PHE A 131 16.90 -10.81 -17.04
N GLY A 132 17.13 -9.85 -16.13
CA GLY A 132 18.49 -9.48 -15.70
C GLY A 132 19.34 -8.90 -16.83
N GLY A 133 20.69 -8.85 -16.59
CA GLY A 133 21.68 -8.46 -17.57
C GLY A 133 21.33 -7.16 -18.32
N TRP A 134 21.50 -7.13 -19.62
CA TRP A 134 21.25 -5.95 -20.47
C TRP A 134 19.82 -5.41 -20.37
N VAL A 135 18.82 -6.29 -20.23
CA VAL A 135 17.40 -5.85 -20.09
C VAL A 135 17.21 -5.06 -18.81
N ASP A 136 17.76 -5.54 -17.70
CA ASP A 136 17.75 -4.86 -16.41
C ASP A 136 18.39 -3.46 -16.49
N ASP A 137 19.55 -3.38 -17.15
CA ASP A 137 20.30 -2.12 -17.31
C ASP A 137 19.52 -1.09 -18.15
N VAL A 138 18.93 -1.52 -19.27
CA VAL A 138 18.11 -0.64 -20.12
C VAL A 138 16.87 -0.16 -19.40
N LEU A 139 16.14 -1.07 -18.74
CA LEU A 139 14.93 -0.72 -18.00
C LEU A 139 15.25 0.20 -16.81
N MET A 140 16.39 0.00 -16.15
CA MET A 140 16.84 0.90 -15.10
C MET A 140 17.17 2.28 -15.64
N ARG A 141 17.81 2.38 -16.80
CA ARG A 141 18.11 3.66 -17.45
C ARG A 141 16.85 4.45 -17.78
N ILE A 142 15.78 3.78 -18.25
CA ILE A 142 14.49 4.42 -18.47
C ILE A 142 13.94 5.03 -17.17
N ILE A 143 13.98 4.30 -16.08
CA ILE A 143 13.58 4.82 -14.76
C ILE A 143 14.43 6.04 -14.35
N GLU A 144 15.74 6.01 -14.56
CA GLU A 144 16.64 7.11 -14.24
C GLU A 144 16.32 8.36 -15.06
N VAL A 145 16.05 8.23 -16.35
CA VAL A 145 15.65 9.33 -17.21
C VAL A 145 14.34 9.96 -16.75
N ILE A 146 13.32 9.13 -16.44
CA ILE A 146 12.03 9.62 -15.94
C ILE A 146 12.21 10.37 -14.62
N ASN A 147 13.04 9.85 -13.70
CA ASN A 147 13.28 10.45 -12.39
C ASN A 147 14.27 11.64 -12.40
N SER A 148 14.96 11.89 -13.53
CA SER A 148 15.86 13.04 -13.65
C SER A 148 15.10 14.36 -13.68
N VAL A 149 13.82 14.33 -14.08
CA VAL A 149 12.96 15.51 -14.10
C VAL A 149 12.26 15.65 -12.74
N PRO A 150 12.33 16.82 -12.08
CA PRO A 150 11.62 17.06 -10.84
C PRO A 150 10.12 16.79 -11.01
N TYR A 151 9.58 15.92 -10.14
CA TYR A 151 8.19 15.50 -10.15
C TYR A 151 7.18 16.65 -10.26
N LEU A 152 7.41 17.76 -9.53
CA LEU A 152 6.54 18.94 -9.57
C LEU A 152 6.48 19.56 -10.97
N LEU A 153 7.61 19.62 -11.68
CA LEU A 153 7.64 20.16 -13.03
C LEU A 153 6.83 19.28 -14.00
N VAL A 154 6.98 17.96 -13.91
CA VAL A 154 6.18 17.02 -14.71
C VAL A 154 4.69 17.20 -14.44
N THR A 155 4.31 17.31 -13.16
CA THR A 155 2.92 17.52 -12.76
C THR A 155 2.34 18.82 -13.34
N ILE A 156 3.06 19.93 -13.22
CA ILE A 156 2.63 21.25 -13.74
C ILE A 156 2.48 21.20 -15.26
N LEU A 157 3.44 20.61 -15.98
CA LEU A 157 3.38 20.51 -17.43
C LEU A 157 2.19 19.67 -17.90
N ILE A 158 1.93 18.54 -17.26
CA ILE A 158 0.78 17.69 -17.58
C ILE A 158 -0.53 18.43 -17.34
N MET A 159 -0.66 19.11 -16.20
CA MET A 159 -1.87 19.88 -15.89
C MET A 159 -2.04 21.09 -16.83
N MET A 160 -0.95 21.70 -17.31
CA MET A 160 -1.00 22.76 -18.29
C MET A 160 -1.54 22.27 -19.65
N VAL A 161 -1.13 21.07 -20.09
CA VAL A 161 -1.54 20.49 -21.37
C VAL A 161 -2.94 19.88 -21.31
N LEU A 162 -3.26 19.11 -20.26
CA LEU A 162 -4.52 18.38 -20.13
C LEU A 162 -5.61 19.17 -19.38
N GLY A 163 -5.26 20.34 -18.84
CA GLY A 163 -6.18 21.18 -18.06
C GLY A 163 -6.23 20.80 -16.57
N ASN A 164 -6.81 21.69 -15.76
CA ASN A 164 -6.96 21.53 -14.32
C ASN A 164 -8.17 20.66 -13.97
N ASN A 165 -8.05 19.36 -14.18
CA ASN A 165 -9.10 18.39 -13.85
C ASN A 165 -8.52 17.18 -13.11
N LEU A 166 -9.40 16.37 -12.49
CA LEU A 166 -9.01 15.19 -11.72
C LEU A 166 -8.28 14.13 -12.57
N PHE A 167 -8.62 14.02 -13.84
CA PHE A 167 -8.00 13.07 -14.74
C PHE A 167 -6.56 13.45 -15.08
N ALA A 168 -6.31 14.73 -15.36
CA ALA A 168 -4.96 15.26 -15.56
C ALA A 168 -4.08 15.06 -14.33
N LEU A 169 -4.64 15.30 -13.13
CA LEU A 169 -3.95 15.08 -11.87
C LEU A 169 -3.61 13.59 -11.66
N LEU A 170 -4.54 12.67 -11.94
CA LEU A 170 -4.29 11.23 -11.86
C LEU A 170 -3.15 10.79 -12.78
N ILE A 171 -3.14 11.24 -14.03
CA ILE A 171 -2.04 10.96 -14.97
C ILE A 171 -0.72 11.51 -14.44
N ALA A 172 -0.72 12.77 -14.02
CA ALA A 172 0.48 13.42 -13.52
C ALA A 172 1.09 12.69 -12.32
N LEU A 173 0.26 12.28 -11.35
CA LEU A 173 0.69 11.53 -10.18
C LEU A 173 1.16 10.10 -10.53
N SER A 174 0.56 9.49 -11.54
CA SER A 174 0.86 8.09 -11.89
C SER A 174 2.13 7.93 -12.72
N ILE A 175 2.50 8.94 -13.52
CA ILE A 175 3.58 8.83 -14.54
C ILE A 175 4.97 8.59 -13.93
N THR A 176 5.24 9.08 -12.73
CA THR A 176 6.54 8.93 -12.05
C THR A 176 6.47 8.01 -10.84
N ALA A 177 5.29 7.84 -10.24
CA ALA A 177 5.14 7.14 -8.96
C ALA A 177 5.49 5.63 -9.03
N TRP A 178 5.28 4.99 -10.18
CA TRP A 178 5.58 3.57 -10.39
C TRP A 178 7.08 3.26 -10.39
N CYS A 179 7.93 4.22 -10.74
CA CYS A 179 9.39 4.04 -10.82
C CYS A 179 10.00 3.55 -9.50
N ASN A 180 9.57 4.12 -8.37
CA ASN A 180 10.05 3.71 -7.06
C ASN A 180 9.58 2.29 -6.69
N THR A 181 8.35 1.93 -7.03
CA THR A 181 7.82 0.58 -6.81
C THR A 181 8.56 -0.43 -7.67
N ALA A 182 8.88 -0.09 -8.92
CA ALA A 182 9.68 -0.95 -9.79
C ALA A 182 11.07 -1.25 -9.20
N ARG A 183 11.77 -0.23 -8.70
CA ARG A 183 13.08 -0.44 -8.05
C ARG A 183 12.99 -1.31 -6.80
N GLN A 184 11.96 -1.08 -5.95
CA GLN A 184 11.74 -1.88 -4.75
C GLN A 184 11.44 -3.34 -5.10
N THR A 185 10.52 -3.58 -6.05
CA THR A 185 10.17 -4.94 -6.51
C THR A 185 11.37 -5.65 -7.11
N ARG A 186 12.16 -4.96 -7.95
CA ARG A 186 13.42 -5.50 -8.48
C ARG A 186 14.37 -5.92 -7.36
N GLY A 187 14.58 -5.06 -6.37
CA GLY A 187 15.46 -5.35 -5.23
C GLY A 187 14.98 -6.54 -4.41
N MET A 188 13.69 -6.61 -4.09
CA MET A 188 13.09 -7.73 -3.36
C MET A 188 13.24 -9.06 -4.11
N ILE A 189 12.97 -9.07 -5.42
CA ILE A 189 13.10 -10.30 -6.21
C ILE A 189 14.57 -10.75 -6.30
N LYS A 190 15.53 -9.81 -6.45
CA LYS A 190 16.97 -10.16 -6.43
C LYS A 190 17.39 -10.75 -5.09
N GLN A 191 16.98 -10.15 -3.97
CA GLN A 191 17.24 -10.70 -2.63
C GLN A 191 16.64 -12.10 -2.43
N LEU A 192 15.40 -12.31 -2.92
CA LEU A 192 14.76 -13.63 -2.86
C LEU A 192 15.52 -14.67 -3.69
N LYS A 193 16.02 -14.31 -4.87
CA LYS A 193 16.83 -15.20 -5.72
C LYS A 193 18.16 -15.60 -5.08
N GLU A 194 18.72 -14.74 -4.23
CA GLU A 194 20.00 -14.95 -3.52
C GLU A 194 19.81 -15.60 -2.15
N SER A 195 18.56 -15.94 -1.76
CA SER A 195 18.29 -16.55 -0.45
C SER A 195 18.73 -18.00 -0.39
N GLU A 196 19.19 -18.43 0.79
CA GLU A 196 19.74 -19.79 1.03
C GLU A 196 18.78 -20.91 0.63
N TYR A 197 17.48 -20.73 0.86
CA TYR A 197 16.48 -21.74 0.52
C TYR A 197 16.27 -21.90 -0.99
N VAL A 198 16.44 -20.82 -1.77
CA VAL A 198 16.39 -20.89 -3.25
C VAL A 198 17.63 -21.61 -3.75
N TYR A 199 18.80 -21.27 -3.21
CA TYR A 199 20.05 -21.95 -3.55
C TYR A 199 19.98 -23.44 -3.20
N ALA A 200 19.48 -23.79 -2.02
CA ALA A 200 19.30 -25.18 -1.63
C ALA A 200 18.35 -25.95 -2.57
N ALA A 201 17.24 -25.30 -3.00
CA ALA A 201 16.32 -25.91 -3.95
C ALA A 201 16.98 -26.14 -5.34
N GLU A 202 17.83 -25.22 -5.79
CA GLU A 202 18.59 -25.40 -7.05
C GLU A 202 19.58 -26.57 -6.97
N VAL A 203 20.30 -26.69 -5.85
CA VAL A 203 21.22 -27.81 -5.62
C VAL A 203 20.47 -29.15 -5.62
N LEU A 204 19.21 -29.17 -5.15
CA LEU A 204 18.33 -30.33 -5.18
C LEU A 204 17.67 -30.58 -6.56
N GLY A 205 18.02 -29.79 -7.58
CA GLY A 205 17.56 -29.98 -8.97
C GLY A 205 16.32 -29.18 -9.38
N ALA A 206 15.89 -28.21 -8.57
CA ALA A 206 14.84 -27.27 -8.99
C ALA A 206 15.38 -26.36 -10.11
N LYS A 207 14.73 -26.39 -11.28
CA LYS A 207 15.10 -25.51 -12.40
C LYS A 207 14.56 -24.10 -12.19
N ARG A 208 15.37 -23.09 -12.45
CA ARG A 208 14.86 -21.72 -12.56
C ARG A 208 13.89 -21.62 -13.74
N PRO A 209 12.69 -21.07 -13.58
CA PRO A 209 11.84 -20.77 -14.72
C PRO A 209 12.59 -19.79 -15.63
N GLY A 210 12.99 -20.25 -16.84
CA GLY A 210 13.75 -19.45 -17.81
C GLY A 210 15.20 -19.90 -18.07
N SER A 211 15.71 -20.94 -17.42
CA SER A 211 16.99 -21.60 -17.79
C SER A 211 16.67 -22.78 -18.69
N SER A 212 16.51 -22.53 -19.98
CA SER A 212 16.61 -23.53 -21.04
C SER A 212 18.00 -23.47 -21.65
#